data_808016b0954b29f0c7192ba1120733df
#
_entry.id   808016b0954b29f0c7192ba1120733df
#
_cell.length_a   1.000
_cell.length_b   1.000
_cell.length_c   1.000
_cell.angle_alpha   90.00
_cell.angle_beta   90.00
_cell.angle_gamma   90.00
#
_symmetry.space_group_name_H-M   'P 1'
#
loop_
_entity.id
_entity.type
_entity.pdbx_description
1 polymer ?
#
loop_
_entity_poly.entity_id
_entity_poly.type
_entity_poly.pdbx_seq_one_letter_code
_entity_poly.pdbx_strand_id
1 'polypeptide(L)'
;MKKVILSLAVMLLIASCTSTGNLGMVSKSTANPGSLLTSPQAYKEIGPAKGKACRYFLLGIIPWGDSTLKTAVDKALAESGGDALINVSVSSNLYGFVPIYNVFCFTCTTVEGIAIEYETSTGSI
;
A
#
# COMPACT_ATOMS: atom_id res chain seq x y z
N MET A 1 -8.80 -33.85 -26.44
CA MET A 1 -8.84 -33.91 -24.99
C MET A 1 -7.53 -33.47 -24.32
N LYS A 2 -6.36 -34.00 -24.68
CA LYS A 2 -5.09 -33.60 -24.08
C LYS A 2 -4.78 -32.08 -24.19
N LYS A 3 -5.08 -31.45 -25.33
CA LYS A 3 -4.88 -30.00 -25.55
C LYS A 3 -5.80 -29.13 -24.67
N VAL A 4 -7.03 -29.57 -24.43
CA VAL A 4 -7.99 -28.85 -23.59
C VAL A 4 -7.58 -28.95 -22.11
N ILE A 5 -7.14 -30.12 -21.69
CA ILE A 5 -6.64 -30.34 -20.32
C ILE A 5 -5.37 -29.50 -20.08
N LEU A 6 -4.47 -29.44 -21.06
CA LEU A 6 -3.26 -28.64 -20.99
C LEU A 6 -3.60 -27.13 -20.92
N SER A 7 -4.56 -26.67 -21.73
CA SER A 7 -5.01 -25.26 -21.70
C SER A 7 -5.68 -24.90 -20.37
N LEU A 8 -6.50 -25.80 -19.82
CA LEU A 8 -7.14 -25.61 -18.53
C LEU A 8 -6.11 -25.59 -17.38
N ALA A 9 -5.11 -26.46 -17.46
CA ALA A 9 -4.00 -26.50 -16.51
C ALA A 9 -3.17 -25.21 -16.54
N VAL A 10 -2.88 -24.68 -17.72
CA VAL A 10 -2.18 -23.39 -17.89
C VAL A 10 -3.00 -22.23 -17.33
N MET A 11 -4.33 -22.24 -17.52
CA MET A 11 -5.22 -21.21 -16.99
C MET A 11 -5.27 -21.23 -15.45
N LEU A 12 -5.19 -22.42 -14.85
CA LEU A 12 -5.13 -22.60 -13.39
C LEU A 12 -3.77 -22.22 -12.78
N LEU A 13 -2.71 -22.14 -13.60
CA LEU A 13 -1.36 -21.81 -13.14
C LEU A 13 -1.15 -20.31 -12.91
N ILE A 14 -2.04 -19.45 -13.42
CA ILE A 14 -1.97 -17.99 -13.25
C ILE A 14 -2.98 -17.60 -12.16
N ALA A 15 -2.62 -17.87 -10.91
CA ALA A 15 -3.41 -17.42 -9.78
C ALA A 15 -2.93 -16.05 -9.31
N SER A 16 -3.78 -15.05 -9.42
CA SER A 16 -3.58 -13.73 -8.85
C SER A 16 -4.71 -13.43 -7.87
N CYS A 17 -4.34 -13.11 -6.64
CA CYS A 17 -5.28 -12.65 -5.63
C CYS A 17 -5.11 -11.14 -5.43
N THR A 18 -6.20 -10.42 -5.55
CA THR A 18 -6.25 -8.98 -5.28
C THR A 18 -7.21 -8.72 -4.14
N SER A 19 -6.77 -7.98 -3.16
CA SER A 19 -7.60 -7.47 -2.09
C SER A 19 -7.57 -5.95 -2.09
N THR A 20 -8.74 -5.33 -2.00
CA THR A 20 -8.88 -3.87 -1.95
C THR A 20 -9.65 -3.48 -0.71
N GLY A 21 -9.27 -2.36 -0.11
CA GLY A 21 -9.95 -1.77 1.03
C GLY A 21 -9.87 -0.25 0.99
N ASN A 22 -10.84 0.40 1.59
CA ASN A 22 -10.85 1.85 1.74
C ASN A 22 -10.65 2.22 3.20
N LEU A 23 -9.73 3.14 3.44
CA LEU A 23 -9.47 3.73 4.73
C LEU A 23 -9.80 5.23 4.67
N GLY A 24 -10.41 5.75 5.72
CA GLY A 24 -10.77 7.16 5.75
C GLY A 24 -9.56 8.08 5.78
N MET A 25 -8.65 7.84 6.70
CA MET A 25 -7.46 8.66 6.92
C MET A 25 -6.30 7.82 7.44
N VAL A 26 -5.12 8.09 6.94
CA VAL A 26 -3.87 7.50 7.44
C VAL A 26 -2.84 8.61 7.62
N SER A 27 -2.29 8.72 8.82
CA SER A 27 -1.27 9.69 9.14
C SER A 27 0.14 9.06 9.18
N LYS A 28 1.13 9.92 9.06
CA LYS A 28 2.53 9.55 9.24
C LYS A 28 2.74 8.89 10.60
N SER A 29 3.56 7.85 10.68
CA SER A 29 3.79 7.11 11.94
C SER A 29 4.41 7.94 13.05
N THR A 30 4.98 9.09 12.73
CA THR A 30 5.54 10.07 13.67
C THR A 30 4.52 11.12 14.14
N ALA A 31 3.33 11.17 13.51
CA ALA A 31 2.29 12.09 13.90
C ALA A 31 1.66 11.67 15.23
N ASN A 32 1.44 12.62 16.11
CA ASN A 32 0.75 12.36 17.38
C ASN A 32 -0.76 12.33 17.14
N PRO A 33 -1.43 11.16 17.25
CA PRO A 33 -2.87 11.08 17.01
C PRO A 33 -3.70 11.88 18.02
N GLY A 34 -3.17 12.17 19.20
CA GLY A 34 -3.85 12.96 20.20
C GLY A 34 -4.05 14.43 19.79
N SER A 35 -3.16 14.98 18.99
CA SER A 35 -3.28 16.34 18.50
C SER A 35 -4.42 16.53 17.49
N LEU A 36 -4.77 15.47 16.77
CA LEU A 36 -5.86 15.46 15.79
C LEU A 36 -7.25 15.43 16.44
N LEU A 37 -7.33 14.90 17.65
CA LEU A 37 -8.59 14.75 18.37
C LEU A 37 -8.95 15.99 19.21
N THR A 38 -7.96 16.78 19.57
CA THR A 38 -8.14 17.92 20.49
C THR A 38 -8.30 19.26 19.80
N SER A 39 -7.93 19.39 18.53
CA SER A 39 -8.09 20.63 17.79
C SER A 39 -8.39 20.34 16.33
N PRO A 40 -9.45 20.89 15.74
CA PRO A 40 -9.64 20.86 14.31
C PRO A 40 -8.53 21.69 13.67
N GLN A 41 -7.47 21.01 13.24
CA GLN A 41 -6.39 21.68 12.54
C GLN A 41 -6.82 21.96 11.10
N ALA A 42 -6.62 23.19 10.66
CA ALA A 42 -6.69 23.51 9.25
C ALA A 42 -5.62 22.70 8.50
N TYR A 43 -6.02 22.11 7.40
CA TYR A 43 -5.11 21.37 6.54
C TYR A 43 -5.22 21.89 5.11
N LYS A 44 -4.13 21.79 4.40
CA LYS A 44 -4.04 22.11 2.98
C LYS A 44 -3.92 20.83 2.19
N GLU A 45 -4.76 20.65 1.20
CA GLU A 45 -4.61 19.55 0.24
C GLU A 45 -3.45 19.83 -0.69
N ILE A 46 -2.52 18.88 -0.78
CA ILE A 46 -1.38 18.96 -1.69
C ILE A 46 -1.78 18.37 -3.05
N GLY A 47 -2.46 17.23 -3.05
CA GLY A 47 -2.90 16.55 -4.25
C GLY A 47 -2.84 15.02 -4.12
N PRO A 48 -3.11 14.31 -5.23
CA PRO A 48 -3.08 12.86 -5.22
C PRO A 48 -1.67 12.34 -4.94
N ALA A 49 -1.59 11.35 -4.06
CA ALA A 49 -0.36 10.68 -3.69
C ALA A 49 -0.53 9.16 -3.81
N LYS A 50 0.53 8.49 -4.22
CA LYS A 50 0.57 7.05 -4.40
C LYS A 50 1.87 6.49 -3.86
N GLY A 51 1.77 5.43 -3.09
CA GLY A 51 2.91 4.69 -2.58
C GLY A 51 2.75 3.20 -2.81
N LYS A 52 3.85 2.53 -3.09
CA LYS A 52 3.88 1.09 -3.33
C LYS A 52 5.00 0.45 -2.54
N ALA A 53 4.69 -0.62 -1.84
CA ALA A 53 5.65 -1.45 -1.12
C ALA A 53 5.49 -2.90 -1.57
N CYS A 54 6.59 -3.54 -1.93
CA CYS A 54 6.60 -4.91 -2.43
C CYS A 54 7.53 -5.77 -1.62
N ARG A 55 7.10 -7.00 -1.35
CA ARG A 55 7.88 -8.06 -0.75
C ARG A 55 8.01 -9.23 -1.71
N TYR A 56 9.21 -9.71 -1.86
CA TYR A 56 9.55 -10.84 -2.72
C TYR A 56 9.91 -12.05 -1.86
N PHE A 57 9.46 -13.23 -2.28
CA PHE A 57 9.82 -14.50 -1.67
C PHE A 57 10.54 -15.34 -2.71
N LEU A 58 11.77 -15.75 -2.39
CA LEU A 58 12.55 -16.66 -3.18
C LEU A 58 12.58 -18.02 -2.50
N LEU A 59 12.27 -19.10 -3.22
CA LEU A 59 12.20 -20.48 -2.71
C LEU A 59 11.24 -20.69 -1.52
N GLY A 60 10.31 -19.76 -1.31
CA GLY A 60 9.37 -19.80 -0.18
C GLY A 60 10.01 -19.64 1.21
N ILE A 61 11.34 -19.45 1.28
CA ILE A 61 12.11 -19.43 2.53
C ILE A 61 12.77 -18.07 2.76
N ILE A 62 13.17 -17.37 1.70
CA ILE A 62 13.90 -16.10 1.80
C ILE A 62 12.98 -14.94 1.50
N PRO A 63 12.49 -14.20 2.52
CA PRO A 63 11.72 -12.99 2.33
C PRO A 63 12.67 -11.83 1.99
N TRP A 64 12.28 -11.03 1.01
CA TRP A 64 13.01 -9.86 0.59
C TRP A 64 12.08 -8.67 0.38
N GLY A 65 12.40 -7.54 0.94
CA GLY A 65 11.59 -6.32 0.85
C GLY A 65 10.52 -6.24 1.94
N ASP A 66 9.67 -5.24 1.81
CA ASP A 66 8.58 -4.95 2.75
C ASP A 66 7.32 -4.54 1.98
N SER A 67 6.22 -5.24 2.24
CA SER A 67 4.90 -4.98 1.65
C SER A 67 3.90 -4.44 2.67
N THR A 68 4.38 -3.90 3.79
CA THR A 68 3.51 -3.36 4.83
C THR A 68 2.80 -2.09 4.35
N LEU A 69 1.58 -1.91 4.85
CA LEU A 69 0.81 -0.68 4.62
C LEU A 69 1.59 0.56 5.06
N LYS A 70 2.28 0.45 6.21
CA LYS A 70 3.12 1.53 6.75
C LYS A 70 4.16 2.00 5.73
N THR A 71 4.92 1.08 5.15
CA THR A 71 5.96 1.41 4.16
C THR A 71 5.36 2.03 2.90
N ALA A 72 4.21 1.56 2.43
CA ALA A 72 3.53 2.14 1.28
C ALA A 72 3.04 3.57 1.57
N VAL A 73 2.49 3.82 2.75
CA VAL A 73 2.07 5.16 3.20
C VAL A 73 3.26 6.10 3.34
N ASP A 74 4.33 5.64 4.01
CA ASP A 74 5.54 6.46 4.20
C ASP A 74 6.15 6.88 2.86
N LYS A 75 6.14 6.00 1.85
CA LYS A 75 6.59 6.33 0.49
C LYS A 75 5.67 7.34 -0.18
N ALA A 76 4.35 7.17 -0.09
CA ALA A 76 3.40 8.12 -0.67
C ALA A 76 3.56 9.53 -0.06
N LEU A 77 3.74 9.60 1.25
CA LEU A 77 3.95 10.85 1.96
C LEU A 77 5.34 11.47 1.68
N ALA A 78 6.38 10.65 1.55
CA ALA A 78 7.71 11.13 1.19
C ALA A 78 7.75 11.76 -0.20
N GLU A 79 7.05 11.19 -1.17
CA GLU A 79 6.96 11.74 -2.53
C GLU A 79 6.11 12.99 -2.61
N SER A 80 5.01 13.06 -1.86
CA SER A 80 4.10 14.22 -1.87
C SER A 80 4.52 15.36 -0.95
N GLY A 81 5.35 15.07 0.05
CA GLY A 81 5.71 16.02 1.10
C GLY A 81 4.61 16.27 2.14
N GLY A 82 3.55 15.45 2.15
CA GLY A 82 2.43 15.58 3.06
C GLY A 82 2.67 14.97 4.45
N ASP A 83 1.79 15.30 5.36
CA ASP A 83 1.78 14.76 6.73
C ASP A 83 0.80 13.59 6.90
N ALA A 84 -0.27 13.59 6.12
CA ALA A 84 -1.27 12.53 6.13
C ALA A 84 -1.91 12.33 4.76
N LEU A 85 -2.61 11.20 4.61
CA LEU A 85 -3.44 10.87 3.47
C LEU A 85 -4.90 10.77 3.89
N ILE A 86 -5.77 11.34 3.08
CA ILE A 86 -7.24 11.20 3.20
C ILE A 86 -7.82 10.47 1.98
N ASN A 87 -9.02 9.92 2.12
CA ASN A 87 -9.68 9.12 1.08
C ASN A 87 -8.78 7.98 0.56
N VAL A 88 -8.16 7.27 1.48
CA VAL A 88 -7.14 6.27 1.17
C VAL A 88 -7.77 5.00 0.64
N SER A 89 -7.36 4.59 -0.54
CA SER A 89 -7.61 3.27 -1.12
C SER A 89 -6.36 2.43 -1.01
N VAL A 90 -6.52 1.22 -0.50
CA VAL A 90 -5.43 0.25 -0.35
C VAL A 90 -5.74 -0.96 -1.21
N SER A 91 -4.81 -1.34 -2.05
CA SER A 91 -4.87 -2.58 -2.80
C SER A 91 -3.64 -3.44 -2.53
N SER A 92 -3.88 -4.71 -2.30
CA SER A 92 -2.82 -5.70 -2.14
C SER A 92 -2.96 -6.77 -3.20
N ASN A 93 -1.89 -6.97 -3.95
CA ASN A 93 -1.83 -7.95 -5.03
C ASN A 93 -0.76 -8.98 -4.72
N LEU A 94 -1.16 -10.24 -4.81
CA LEU A 94 -0.25 -11.38 -4.70
C LEU A 94 -0.08 -11.99 -6.08
N TYR A 95 1.17 -12.11 -6.52
CA TYR A 95 1.54 -12.72 -7.79
C TYR A 95 2.42 -13.94 -7.54
N GLY A 96 2.08 -15.04 -8.19
CA GLY A 96 2.85 -16.28 -8.12
C GLY A 96 2.47 -17.23 -9.24
N PHE A 97 3.37 -18.15 -9.54
CA PHE A 97 3.14 -19.23 -10.51
C PHE A 97 2.97 -20.57 -9.80
N VAL A 98 1.84 -21.24 -10.02
CA VAL A 98 1.61 -22.61 -9.57
C VAL A 98 2.06 -23.57 -10.71
N PRO A 99 2.93 -24.57 -10.47
CA PRO A 99 3.47 -25.08 -9.19
C PRO A 99 4.72 -24.36 -8.67
N ILE A 100 5.21 -23.33 -9.37
CA ILE A 100 6.45 -22.61 -9.03
C ILE A 100 6.19 -21.55 -7.93
N TYR A 101 5.01 -21.54 -7.33
CA TYR A 101 4.62 -20.62 -6.26
C TYR A 101 5.60 -20.63 -5.08
N ASN A 102 6.14 -21.81 -4.74
CA ASN A 102 7.14 -21.96 -3.70
C ASN A 102 8.55 -21.52 -4.14
N VAL A 103 8.77 -21.28 -5.42
CA VAL A 103 10.08 -20.87 -5.96
C VAL A 103 10.18 -19.36 -6.03
N PHE A 104 9.11 -18.71 -6.55
CA PHE A 104 9.08 -17.25 -6.67
C PHE A 104 7.66 -16.74 -6.56
N CYS A 105 7.42 -15.88 -5.60
CA CYS A 105 6.20 -15.08 -5.50
C CYS A 105 6.53 -13.69 -4.97
N PHE A 106 5.66 -12.74 -5.26
CA PHE A 106 5.77 -11.40 -4.70
C PHE A 106 4.41 -10.82 -4.35
N THR A 107 4.39 -10.05 -3.29
CA THR A 107 3.21 -9.32 -2.81
C THR A 107 3.52 -7.83 -2.85
N CYS A 108 2.63 -7.07 -3.46
CA CYS A 108 2.71 -5.62 -3.48
C CYS A 108 1.48 -5.00 -2.84
N THR A 109 1.70 -4.08 -1.93
CA THR A 109 0.67 -3.23 -1.35
C THR A 109 0.80 -1.83 -1.95
N THR A 110 -0.27 -1.35 -2.56
CA THR A 110 -0.36 -0.02 -3.15
C THR A 110 -1.34 0.81 -2.35
N VAL A 111 -0.95 2.02 -2.02
CA VAL A 111 -1.78 3.02 -1.34
C VAL A 111 -1.96 4.21 -2.25
N GLU A 112 -3.18 4.64 -2.42
CA GLU A 112 -3.55 5.83 -3.19
C GLU A 112 -4.46 6.70 -2.32
N GLY A 113 -4.25 8.01 -2.32
CA GLY A 113 -5.06 8.93 -1.56
C GLY A 113 -4.71 10.38 -1.90
N ILE A 114 -5.29 11.29 -1.15
CA ILE A 114 -4.99 12.71 -1.27
C ILE A 114 -4.07 13.09 -0.11
N ALA A 115 -2.88 13.57 -0.43
CA ALA A 115 -1.95 14.07 0.56
C ALA A 115 -2.39 15.43 1.10
N ILE A 116 -2.32 15.57 2.39
CA ILE A 116 -2.60 16.81 3.11
C ILE A 116 -1.40 17.21 3.96
N GLU A 117 -1.21 18.50 4.11
CA GLU A 117 -0.26 19.11 5.03
C GLU A 117 -1.02 19.87 6.11
N TYR A 118 -0.70 19.65 7.36
CA TYR A 118 -1.27 20.43 8.44
C TYR A 118 -0.65 21.82 8.46
N GLU A 119 -1.50 22.84 8.40
CA GLU A 119 -1.04 24.18 8.68
C GLU A 119 -0.65 24.25 10.17
N THR A 120 0.64 24.25 10.41
CA THR A 120 1.16 24.57 11.72
C THR A 120 0.76 26.04 11.97
N SER A 121 -0.33 26.24 12.72
CA SER A 121 -0.59 27.56 13.24
C SER A 121 0.62 27.88 14.12
N THR A 122 1.52 28.66 13.58
CA THR A 122 2.52 29.34 14.37
C THR A 122 1.75 30.34 15.24
N GLY A 123 1.08 29.79 16.25
CA GLY A 123 0.53 30.58 17.31
C GLY A 123 1.70 31.27 17.97
N SER A 124 1.95 32.47 17.55
CA SER A 124 2.79 33.36 18.31
C SER A 124 2.25 33.39 19.74
N ILE A 125 3.04 32.95 20.60
CA ILE A 125 2.86 33.17 22.03
C ILE A 125 2.90 34.69 22.27
#